data_5d6eb45b3d2c03464437e2a829c774b8
#
_entry.id   5d6eb45b3d2c03464437e2a829c774b8
#
_cell.length_a   1.000
_cell.length_b   1.000
_cell.length_c   1.000
_cell.angle_alpha   90.00
_cell.angle_beta   90.00
_cell.angle_gamma   90.00
#
_symmetry.space_group_name_H-M   'P 1'
#
loop_
_entity.id
_entity.type
_entity.pdbx_description
1 polymer ?
#
loop_
_entity_poly.entity_id
_entity_poly.type
_entity_poly.pdbx_seq_one_letter_code
_entity_poly.pdbx_strand_id
1 'polypeptide(L)'
;MLDNKFFPLVSIVIPTYNYANYLGRALQSVLDQTYKNWEAIVIDNHSTDDTSKVIDRYKNPRIKHIKINNYGVIAKSRNAGILAAKGEWIAFLDSDDWWVADKLRTCAEYFNYQVDLIYHDLEIIRSERKFFKRKLVKTRKLKKSILIDLLVNGNAISNSSVIVRKKMLEKIGLIDESKDLVAVEDYNTWLKIANLTDQFLYLPKRLGYYFSHDQNISKKNISLPMRQATYKFLSILDNKKKIKLESNIRYLSGRLNYLNINYKKAKKDLLFTLRNGTFSLRLKSLLMILKIILR
;
A
#
# COMPACT_ATOMS: atom_id res chain seq x y z
N MET A 1 27.71 26.48 1.55
CA MET A 1 28.33 25.19 1.87
C MET A 1 27.25 24.24 2.25
N LEU A 2 26.98 23.23 1.40
CA LEU A 2 25.96 22.19 1.72
C LEU A 2 26.68 21.27 2.72
N ASP A 3 26.25 21.36 3.99
CA ASP A 3 26.70 20.48 5.05
C ASP A 3 26.73 19.03 4.57
N ASN A 4 27.68 18.25 5.08
CA ASN A 4 27.83 16.80 4.93
C ASN A 4 26.52 16.09 5.39
N LYS A 5 25.45 16.28 4.64
CA LYS A 5 24.20 15.54 4.88
C LYS A 5 24.50 14.08 4.57
N PHE A 6 24.57 13.29 5.63
CA PHE A 6 24.60 11.84 5.53
C PHE A 6 23.35 11.40 4.76
N PHE A 7 23.55 10.87 3.57
CA PHE A 7 22.48 10.36 2.71
C PHE A 7 22.44 8.84 2.83
N PRO A 8 21.60 8.28 3.73
CA PRO A 8 21.52 6.83 3.92
C PRO A 8 21.09 6.12 2.65
N LEU A 9 21.59 4.89 2.44
CA LEU A 9 21.17 4.06 1.32
C LEU A 9 19.69 3.71 1.45
N VAL A 10 18.93 3.89 0.37
CA VAL A 10 17.54 3.46 0.24
C VAL A 10 17.47 2.24 -0.65
N SER A 11 16.95 1.12 -0.13
CA SER A 11 16.67 -0.08 -0.92
C SER A 11 15.22 -0.06 -1.38
N ILE A 12 15.03 -0.10 -2.70
CA ILE A 12 13.72 -0.09 -3.34
C ILE A 12 13.32 -1.53 -3.66
N VAL A 13 12.26 -2.03 -3.04
CA VAL A 13 11.76 -3.39 -3.23
C VAL A 13 10.62 -3.39 -4.24
N ILE A 14 10.79 -4.11 -5.34
CA ILE A 14 9.87 -4.15 -6.49
C ILE A 14 9.45 -5.60 -6.75
N PRO A 15 8.33 -6.09 -6.19
CA PRO A 15 7.80 -7.40 -6.53
C PRO A 15 7.18 -7.36 -7.93
N THR A 16 7.40 -8.42 -8.74
CA THR A 16 6.81 -8.52 -10.08
C THR A 16 6.41 -9.95 -10.42
N TYR A 17 5.37 -10.09 -11.25
CA TYR A 17 4.95 -11.36 -11.85
C TYR A 17 4.14 -11.10 -13.12
N ASN A 18 4.70 -11.46 -14.28
CA ASN A 18 4.06 -11.28 -15.59
C ASN A 18 3.60 -9.84 -15.86
N TYR A 19 4.45 -8.85 -15.51
CA TYR A 19 4.17 -7.42 -15.61
C TYR A 19 5.18 -6.68 -16.49
N ALA A 20 5.74 -7.35 -17.53
CA ALA A 20 6.69 -6.75 -18.47
C ALA A 20 6.21 -5.39 -19.03
N ASN A 21 4.91 -5.26 -19.32
CA ASN A 21 4.31 -4.05 -19.88
C ASN A 21 4.32 -2.84 -18.91
N TYR A 22 4.46 -3.08 -17.61
CA TYR A 22 4.40 -2.02 -16.58
C TYR A 22 5.77 -1.78 -15.93
N LEU A 23 6.53 -2.85 -15.69
CA LEU A 23 7.79 -2.82 -14.96
C LEU A 23 8.81 -1.83 -15.54
N GLY A 24 8.86 -1.68 -16.87
CA GLY A 24 9.76 -0.73 -17.52
C GLY A 24 9.56 0.70 -17.03
N ARG A 25 8.31 1.13 -16.87
CA ARG A 25 7.98 2.46 -16.35
C ARG A 25 8.36 2.61 -14.88
N ALA A 26 8.12 1.58 -14.06
CA ALA A 26 8.53 1.58 -12.66
C ALA A 26 10.05 1.74 -12.53
N LEU A 27 10.83 0.94 -13.27
CA LEU A 27 12.30 1.01 -13.27
C LEU A 27 12.83 2.35 -13.78
N GLN A 28 12.25 2.88 -14.86
CA GLN A 28 12.63 4.20 -15.37
C GLN A 28 12.43 5.28 -14.30
N SER A 29 11.31 5.25 -13.58
CA SER A 29 11.02 6.20 -12.50
C SER A 29 12.01 6.12 -11.33
N VAL A 30 12.62 4.97 -11.10
CA VAL A 30 13.70 4.78 -10.11
C VAL A 30 15.03 5.36 -10.63
N LEU A 31 15.36 5.15 -11.88
CA LEU A 31 16.56 5.73 -12.50
C LEU A 31 16.54 7.25 -12.53
N ASP A 32 15.35 7.82 -12.76
CA ASP A 32 15.12 9.26 -12.83
C ASP A 32 15.18 9.96 -11.45
N GLN A 33 15.32 9.21 -10.35
CA GLN A 33 15.36 9.80 -9.02
C GLN A 33 16.55 10.77 -8.86
N THR A 34 16.26 11.97 -8.35
CA THR A 34 17.28 12.99 -8.04
C THR A 34 18.13 12.64 -6.83
N TYR A 35 17.61 11.86 -5.90
CA TYR A 35 18.39 11.21 -4.83
C TYR A 35 19.22 10.07 -5.41
N LYS A 36 20.53 10.06 -5.22
CA LYS A 36 21.43 9.12 -5.95
C LYS A 36 21.84 7.88 -5.15
N ASN A 37 21.72 7.90 -3.82
CA ASN A 37 22.13 6.77 -2.97
C ASN A 37 21.01 5.75 -2.77
N TRP A 38 20.70 4.99 -3.82
CA TRP A 38 19.69 3.93 -3.82
C TRP A 38 20.20 2.66 -4.52
N GLU A 39 19.60 1.53 -4.16
CA GLU A 39 19.62 0.29 -4.90
C GLU A 39 18.15 -0.14 -5.16
N ALA A 40 17.90 -0.87 -6.24
CA ALA A 40 16.60 -1.46 -6.56
C ALA A 40 16.72 -2.99 -6.58
N ILE A 41 15.79 -3.67 -5.94
CA ILE A 41 15.76 -5.13 -5.84
C ILE A 41 14.43 -5.58 -6.44
N VAL A 42 14.50 -6.07 -7.68
CA VAL A 42 13.36 -6.62 -8.41
C VAL A 42 13.21 -8.09 -8.04
N ILE A 43 12.09 -8.43 -7.42
CA ILE A 43 11.79 -9.80 -7.01
C ILE A 43 10.77 -10.38 -7.99
N ASP A 44 11.25 -11.21 -8.89
CA ASP A 44 10.45 -11.84 -9.93
C ASP A 44 9.95 -13.21 -9.48
N ASN A 45 8.65 -13.39 -9.45
CA ASN A 45 8.01 -14.66 -9.11
C ASN A 45 7.99 -15.62 -10.31
N HIS A 46 9.14 -15.88 -10.93
CA HIS A 46 9.26 -16.72 -12.12
C HIS A 46 8.30 -16.31 -13.25
N SER A 47 8.35 -15.04 -13.66
CA SER A 47 7.58 -14.55 -14.80
C SER A 47 7.86 -15.33 -16.08
N THR A 48 6.81 -15.59 -16.84
CA THR A 48 6.85 -16.34 -18.13
C THR A 48 6.74 -15.41 -19.35
N ASP A 49 6.50 -14.13 -19.11
CA ASP A 49 6.49 -13.06 -20.13
C ASP A 49 7.90 -12.43 -20.31
N ASP A 50 7.99 -11.32 -21.00
CA ASP A 50 9.24 -10.60 -21.26
C ASP A 50 9.81 -9.84 -20.04
N THR A 51 9.33 -10.08 -18.81
CA THR A 51 9.78 -9.40 -17.60
C THR A 51 11.31 -9.40 -17.44
N SER A 52 11.97 -10.56 -17.59
CA SER A 52 13.44 -10.66 -17.52
C SER A 52 14.13 -9.79 -18.57
N LYS A 53 13.66 -9.82 -19.84
CA LYS A 53 14.20 -8.98 -20.91
C LYS A 53 14.04 -7.48 -20.63
N VAL A 54 12.93 -7.08 -19.98
CA VAL A 54 12.72 -5.69 -19.57
C VAL A 54 13.78 -5.26 -18.54
N ILE A 55 14.05 -6.10 -17.52
CA ILE A 55 15.06 -5.79 -16.49
C ILE A 55 16.46 -5.69 -17.13
N ASP A 56 16.82 -6.63 -17.99
CA ASP A 56 18.15 -6.71 -18.62
C ASP A 56 18.48 -5.50 -19.50
N ARG A 57 17.47 -4.79 -20.04
CA ARG A 57 17.68 -3.56 -20.83
C ARG A 57 18.31 -2.44 -20.01
N TYR A 58 18.08 -2.41 -18.70
CA TYR A 58 18.54 -1.30 -17.85
C TYR A 58 20.02 -1.37 -17.45
N LYS A 59 20.73 -2.50 -17.64
CA LYS A 59 22.18 -2.67 -17.44
C LYS A 59 22.78 -1.80 -16.32
N ASN A 60 22.09 -1.63 -15.21
CA ASN A 60 22.52 -0.75 -14.12
C ASN A 60 22.93 -1.60 -12.90
N PRO A 61 24.16 -1.46 -12.39
CA PRO A 61 24.67 -2.29 -11.28
C PRO A 61 23.90 -2.09 -9.95
N ARG A 62 23.13 -1.02 -9.84
CA ARG A 62 22.26 -0.76 -8.68
C ARG A 62 20.92 -1.49 -8.76
N ILE A 63 20.58 -2.11 -9.91
CA ILE A 63 19.35 -2.90 -10.08
C ILE A 63 19.71 -4.37 -9.97
N LYS A 64 19.18 -5.05 -8.98
CA LYS A 64 19.33 -6.49 -8.77
C LYS A 64 18.05 -7.21 -9.18
N HIS A 65 18.20 -8.32 -9.90
CA HIS A 65 17.11 -9.20 -10.27
C HIS A 65 17.23 -10.51 -9.49
N ILE A 66 16.21 -10.85 -8.71
CA ILE A 66 16.16 -12.07 -7.89
C ILE A 66 14.89 -12.83 -8.27
N LYS A 67 15.02 -14.09 -8.66
CA LYS A 67 13.88 -14.97 -8.96
C LYS A 67 13.55 -15.83 -7.74
N ILE A 68 12.27 -15.88 -7.38
CA ILE A 68 11.78 -16.74 -6.31
C ILE A 68 10.43 -17.35 -6.70
N ASN A 69 10.06 -18.42 -6.02
CA ASN A 69 8.68 -18.91 -6.06
C ASN A 69 7.94 -18.45 -4.80
N ASN A 70 7.00 -17.53 -4.97
CA ASN A 70 6.23 -16.96 -3.86
C ASN A 70 4.89 -17.68 -3.63
N TYR A 71 4.53 -18.67 -4.49
CA TYR A 71 3.27 -19.43 -4.38
C TYR A 71 2.01 -18.56 -4.33
N GLY A 72 2.01 -17.43 -5.03
CA GLY A 72 0.90 -16.48 -5.06
C GLY A 72 0.81 -15.56 -3.82
N VAL A 73 1.84 -15.53 -2.97
CA VAL A 73 1.91 -14.69 -1.76
C VAL A 73 2.93 -13.56 -1.97
N ILE A 74 2.47 -12.38 -2.34
CA ILE A 74 3.33 -11.23 -2.63
C ILE A 74 4.21 -10.81 -1.44
N ALA A 75 3.76 -11.06 -0.20
CA ALA A 75 4.55 -10.83 1.00
C ALA A 75 5.90 -11.55 0.97
N LYS A 76 5.97 -12.77 0.43
CA LYS A 76 7.23 -13.52 0.25
C LYS A 76 8.19 -12.79 -0.68
N SER A 77 7.68 -12.23 -1.79
CA SER A 77 8.50 -11.44 -2.69
C SER A 77 9.04 -10.20 -1.99
N ARG A 78 8.19 -9.48 -1.25
CA ARG A 78 8.64 -8.30 -0.51
C ARG A 78 9.65 -8.66 0.59
N ASN A 79 9.44 -9.74 1.31
CA ASN A 79 10.37 -10.21 2.34
C ASN A 79 11.74 -10.61 1.75
N ALA A 80 11.76 -11.32 0.63
CA ALA A 80 13.01 -11.61 -0.08
C ALA A 80 13.76 -10.33 -0.46
N GLY A 81 13.03 -9.29 -0.92
CA GLY A 81 13.62 -7.97 -1.19
C GLY A 81 14.13 -7.28 0.05
N ILE A 82 13.40 -7.30 1.17
CA ILE A 82 13.81 -6.71 2.45
C ILE A 82 15.07 -7.40 2.99
N LEU A 83 15.15 -8.71 2.91
CA LEU A 83 16.31 -9.49 3.36
C LEU A 83 17.55 -9.22 2.51
N ALA A 84 17.39 -9.07 1.19
CA ALA A 84 18.47 -8.76 0.25
C ALA A 84 18.91 -7.27 0.29
N ALA A 85 18.12 -6.42 0.93
CA ALA A 85 18.35 -4.98 1.01
C ALA A 85 19.55 -4.65 1.92
N LYS A 86 20.41 -3.73 1.45
CA LYS A 86 21.56 -3.20 2.19
C LYS A 86 21.26 -1.83 2.83
N GLY A 87 20.19 -1.15 2.39
CA GLY A 87 19.84 0.18 2.86
C GLY A 87 19.21 0.17 4.26
N GLU A 88 19.41 1.26 4.98
CA GLU A 88 18.75 1.53 6.26
C GLU A 88 17.25 1.77 6.08
N TRP A 89 16.85 2.26 4.92
CA TRP A 89 15.49 2.58 4.54
C TRP A 89 15.01 1.68 3.42
N ILE A 90 13.81 1.13 3.58
CA ILE A 90 13.12 0.34 2.55
C ILE A 90 12.03 1.19 1.94
N ALA A 91 12.05 1.32 0.62
CA ALA A 91 10.97 1.92 -0.16
C ALA A 91 10.25 0.82 -0.94
N PHE A 92 8.93 0.76 -0.85
CA PHE A 92 8.13 -0.18 -1.64
C PHE A 92 7.64 0.47 -2.93
N LEU A 93 7.75 -0.25 -4.03
CA LEU A 93 7.21 0.15 -5.32
C LEU A 93 6.59 -1.07 -6.01
N ASP A 94 5.29 -1.07 -6.20
CA ASP A 94 4.62 -2.11 -6.97
C ASP A 94 4.95 -1.91 -8.48
N SER A 95 5.14 -3.00 -9.23
CA SER A 95 5.69 -2.96 -10.59
C SER A 95 4.79 -2.30 -11.63
N ASP A 96 3.54 -2.01 -11.31
CA ASP A 96 2.58 -1.27 -12.12
C ASP A 96 2.49 0.24 -11.76
N ASP A 97 3.09 0.66 -10.63
CA ASP A 97 3.15 2.05 -10.17
C ASP A 97 4.45 2.73 -10.62
N TRP A 98 4.56 4.05 -10.43
CA TRP A 98 5.81 4.81 -10.66
C TRP A 98 5.85 6.10 -9.85
N TRP A 99 7.05 6.64 -9.67
CA TRP A 99 7.30 7.83 -8.87
C TRP A 99 7.63 9.07 -9.69
N VAL A 100 7.48 10.25 -9.07
CA VAL A 100 8.08 11.49 -9.59
C VAL A 100 9.57 11.52 -9.23
N ALA A 101 10.38 12.25 -10.01
CA ALA A 101 11.84 12.27 -9.86
C ALA A 101 12.33 12.69 -8.46
N ASP A 102 11.61 13.55 -7.76
CA ASP A 102 12.02 14.07 -6.45
C ASP A 102 11.46 13.28 -5.25
N LYS A 103 10.84 12.10 -5.45
CA LYS A 103 10.20 11.35 -4.36
C LYS A 103 11.21 10.98 -3.27
N LEU A 104 12.31 10.33 -3.64
CA LEU A 104 13.30 9.90 -2.64
C LEU A 104 13.98 11.09 -1.97
N ARG A 105 14.30 12.13 -2.74
CA ARG A 105 14.92 13.36 -2.21
C ARG A 105 14.02 14.05 -1.19
N THR A 106 12.72 14.21 -1.51
CA THR A 106 11.75 14.82 -0.61
C THR A 106 11.59 14.02 0.69
N CYS A 107 11.60 12.68 0.62
CA CYS A 107 11.54 11.85 1.81
C CYS A 107 12.84 11.88 2.61
N ALA A 108 13.99 11.95 1.94
CA ALA A 108 15.31 11.97 2.58
C ALA A 108 15.55 13.20 3.47
N GLU A 109 14.84 14.30 3.23
CA GLU A 109 14.85 15.47 4.11
C GLU A 109 14.47 15.14 5.56
N TYR A 110 13.76 14.02 5.78
CA TYR A 110 13.25 13.61 7.07
C TYR A 110 13.95 12.39 7.68
N PHE A 111 14.97 11.81 7.03
CA PHE A 111 15.64 10.60 7.51
C PHE A 111 16.39 10.78 8.84
N ASN A 112 16.83 11.98 9.15
CA ASN A 112 17.53 12.31 10.40
C ASN A 112 16.58 12.65 11.57
N TYR A 113 15.26 12.71 11.32
CA TYR A 113 14.28 13.00 12.37
C TYR A 113 13.81 11.71 13.05
N GLN A 114 13.10 11.85 14.16
CA GLN A 114 12.43 10.74 14.82
C GLN A 114 11.22 10.29 13.98
N VAL A 115 11.51 9.65 12.84
CA VAL A 115 10.53 9.11 11.92
C VAL A 115 10.88 7.66 11.62
N ASP A 116 9.91 6.77 11.73
CA ASP A 116 10.10 5.35 11.42
C ASP A 116 9.45 4.97 10.08
N LEU A 117 8.37 5.67 9.68
CA LEU A 117 7.68 5.45 8.42
C LEU A 117 7.23 6.78 7.82
N ILE A 118 7.49 6.96 6.52
CA ILE A 118 7.05 8.11 5.72
C ILE A 118 6.09 7.60 4.66
N TYR A 119 4.98 8.31 4.43
CA TYR A 119 4.05 8.02 3.34
C TYR A 119 3.50 9.32 2.74
N HIS A 120 3.04 9.25 1.50
CA HIS A 120 2.63 10.42 0.73
C HIS A 120 1.42 10.14 -0.16
N ASP A 121 0.92 11.15 -0.86
CA ASP A 121 -0.17 10.98 -1.82
C ASP A 121 0.32 10.34 -3.12
N LEU A 122 -0.56 9.52 -3.71
CA LEU A 122 -0.42 8.99 -5.06
C LEU A 122 -1.58 9.49 -5.93
N GLU A 123 -1.29 9.89 -7.16
CA GLU A 123 -2.30 10.21 -8.17
C GLU A 123 -2.78 8.93 -8.85
N ILE A 124 -4.10 8.75 -8.98
CA ILE A 124 -4.66 7.59 -9.67
C ILE A 124 -4.66 7.84 -11.17
N ILE A 125 -3.93 7.02 -11.91
CA ILE A 125 -3.95 6.97 -13.37
C ILE A 125 -4.77 5.76 -13.82
N ARG A 126 -5.61 5.92 -14.82
CA ARG A 126 -6.43 4.84 -15.42
C ARG A 126 -6.06 4.64 -16.88
N SER A 127 -6.20 3.41 -17.36
CA SER A 127 -5.97 3.06 -18.76
C SER A 127 -6.93 3.80 -19.72
N GLU A 128 -8.16 4.01 -19.29
CA GLU A 128 -9.13 4.78 -20.07
C GLU A 128 -9.05 6.27 -19.72
N ARG A 129 -8.71 7.12 -20.72
CA ARG A 129 -8.79 8.58 -20.62
C ARG A 129 -10.28 9.01 -20.57
N LYS A 130 -10.85 9.06 -19.37
CA LYS A 130 -12.06 9.87 -19.14
C LYS A 130 -11.60 11.21 -18.60
N PHE A 131 -12.03 12.30 -19.25
CA PHE A 131 -11.80 13.69 -18.84
C PHE A 131 -12.39 13.97 -17.45
N PHE A 132 -11.69 13.58 -16.39
CA PHE A 132 -12.13 13.84 -15.02
C PHE A 132 -10.99 14.36 -14.15
N LYS A 133 -11.37 15.20 -13.17
CA LYS A 133 -10.49 15.76 -12.14
C LYS A 133 -9.49 14.71 -11.63
N ARG A 134 -8.23 15.11 -11.53
CA ARG A 134 -7.16 14.32 -10.91
C ARG A 134 -7.67 13.71 -9.61
N LYS A 135 -7.57 12.38 -9.49
CA LYS A 135 -8.06 11.66 -8.32
C LYS A 135 -6.87 11.10 -7.55
N LEU A 136 -6.82 11.40 -6.26
CA LEU A 136 -5.80 10.84 -5.37
C LEU A 136 -6.27 9.50 -4.80
N VAL A 137 -5.32 8.63 -4.50
CA VAL A 137 -5.56 7.51 -3.58
C VAL A 137 -6.00 8.12 -2.24
N LYS A 138 -6.86 7.42 -1.53
CA LYS A 138 -7.45 7.87 -0.27
C LYS A 138 -6.43 7.94 0.85
N THR A 139 -5.46 8.86 0.74
CA THR A 139 -4.43 9.12 1.73
C THR A 139 -4.91 10.24 2.67
N ARG A 140 -4.49 10.20 3.91
CA ARG A 140 -4.76 11.24 4.91
C ARG A 140 -3.72 11.21 6.02
N LYS A 141 -3.55 12.33 6.70
CA LYS A 141 -2.78 12.38 7.95
C LYS A 141 -3.44 11.48 9.00
N LEU A 142 -2.67 10.59 9.60
CA LEU A 142 -3.12 9.74 10.70
C LEU A 142 -3.15 10.53 12.01
N LYS A 143 -4.10 10.20 12.88
CA LYS A 143 -4.22 10.78 14.22
C LYS A 143 -3.39 9.94 15.20
N LYS A 144 -2.91 10.55 16.28
CA LYS A 144 -2.41 9.82 17.46
C LYS A 144 -3.61 9.06 18.10
N SER A 145 -3.50 7.95 18.62
CA SER A 145 -2.65 6.78 18.41
C SER A 145 -2.86 6.22 17.00
N ILE A 146 -1.80 6.08 16.23
CA ILE A 146 -1.87 5.68 14.82
C ILE A 146 -2.52 4.31 14.66
N LEU A 147 -2.19 3.35 15.52
CA LEU A 147 -2.81 2.03 15.50
C LEU A 147 -4.34 2.11 15.61
N ILE A 148 -4.85 2.88 16.57
CA ILE A 148 -6.29 3.06 16.76
C ILE A 148 -6.92 3.75 15.53
N ASP A 149 -6.25 4.74 14.98
CA ASP A 149 -6.76 5.47 13.80
C ASP A 149 -6.83 4.57 12.56
N LEU A 150 -5.81 3.74 12.31
CA LEU A 150 -5.82 2.75 11.23
C LEU A 150 -6.93 1.71 11.41
N LEU A 151 -7.11 1.18 12.62
CA LEU A 151 -8.17 0.21 12.91
C LEU A 151 -9.57 0.82 12.72
N VAL A 152 -9.82 2.00 13.28
CA VAL A 152 -11.16 2.61 13.31
C VAL A 152 -11.53 3.29 12.00
N ASN A 153 -10.59 3.89 11.30
CA ASN A 153 -10.85 4.67 10.07
C ASN A 153 -10.35 4.00 8.79
N GLY A 154 -9.75 2.80 8.91
CA GLY A 154 -9.25 1.99 7.78
C GLY A 154 -7.89 2.42 7.26
N ASN A 155 -7.34 1.62 6.34
CA ASN A 155 -6.04 1.87 5.72
C ASN A 155 -6.03 3.21 4.96
N ALA A 156 -5.06 4.05 5.30
CA ALA A 156 -4.81 5.34 4.65
C ALA A 156 -3.42 5.39 3.99
N ILE A 157 -2.72 4.26 3.93
CA ILE A 157 -1.33 4.16 3.47
C ILE A 157 -1.30 3.22 2.28
N SER A 158 -0.89 3.73 1.12
CA SER A 158 -0.65 2.92 -0.08
C SER A 158 0.78 2.40 -0.09
N ASN A 159 0.97 1.13 -0.42
CA ASN A 159 2.29 0.48 -0.39
C ASN A 159 3.34 1.26 -1.18
N SER A 160 3.08 1.64 -2.44
CA SER A 160 4.03 2.38 -3.29
C SER A 160 4.34 3.82 -2.81
N SER A 161 3.64 4.32 -1.77
CA SER A 161 3.94 5.60 -1.15
C SER A 161 4.95 5.51 0.00
N VAL A 162 5.20 4.31 0.51
CA VAL A 162 5.92 4.12 1.77
C VAL A 162 7.42 4.09 1.60
N ILE A 163 8.10 4.77 2.54
CA ILE A 163 9.49 4.51 2.92
C ILE A 163 9.51 4.24 4.43
N VAL A 164 10.14 3.17 4.85
CA VAL A 164 10.15 2.70 6.25
C VAL A 164 11.55 2.31 6.67
N ARG A 165 11.93 2.55 7.92
CA ARG A 165 13.20 2.05 8.46
C ARG A 165 13.23 0.53 8.43
N LYS A 166 14.29 -0.06 7.86
CA LYS A 166 14.46 -1.52 7.77
C LYS A 166 14.32 -2.19 9.14
N LYS A 167 14.92 -1.60 10.17
CA LYS A 167 14.82 -2.09 11.57
C LYS A 167 13.39 -2.25 12.07
N MET A 168 12.41 -1.47 11.56
CA MET A 168 11.02 -1.60 11.98
C MET A 168 10.39 -2.86 11.37
N LEU A 169 10.71 -3.16 10.10
CA LEU A 169 10.27 -4.40 9.44
C LEU A 169 10.88 -5.64 10.13
N GLU A 170 12.15 -5.55 10.53
CA GLU A 170 12.83 -6.61 11.29
C GLU A 170 12.19 -6.82 12.67
N LYS A 171 11.92 -5.74 13.41
CA LYS A 171 11.26 -5.80 14.73
C LYS A 171 9.88 -6.45 14.74
N ILE A 172 9.11 -6.29 13.67
CA ILE A 172 7.78 -6.92 13.54
C ILE A 172 7.83 -8.35 12.99
N GLY A 173 9.03 -8.90 12.71
CA GLY A 173 9.21 -10.22 12.12
C GLY A 173 8.89 -10.26 10.64
N LEU A 174 9.15 -9.17 9.91
CA LEU A 174 8.86 -8.97 8.49
C LEU A 174 7.34 -8.92 8.17
N ILE A 175 7.01 -8.89 6.88
CA ILE A 175 5.63 -8.93 6.38
C ILE A 175 5.07 -10.34 6.60
N ASP A 176 3.85 -10.45 7.08
CA ASP A 176 3.21 -11.73 7.34
C ASP A 176 2.87 -12.43 6.01
N GLU A 177 3.37 -13.66 5.83
CA GLU A 177 3.23 -14.46 4.61
C GLU A 177 1.99 -15.35 4.58
N SER A 178 1.08 -15.18 5.54
CA SER A 178 -0.18 -15.93 5.56
C SER A 178 -0.99 -15.68 4.30
N LYS A 179 -1.49 -16.75 3.69
CA LYS A 179 -2.43 -16.66 2.55
C LYS A 179 -3.72 -15.92 2.92
N ASP A 180 -4.08 -15.92 4.19
CA ASP A 180 -5.28 -15.23 4.70
C ASP A 180 -5.13 -13.70 4.68
N LEU A 181 -3.92 -13.18 4.49
CA LEU A 181 -3.61 -11.75 4.42
C LEU A 181 -3.38 -11.24 3.00
N VAL A 182 -3.53 -12.07 1.98
CA VAL A 182 -3.37 -11.63 0.58
C VAL A 182 -4.27 -10.43 0.28
N ALA A 183 -3.69 -9.39 -0.32
CA ALA A 183 -4.27 -8.07 -0.64
C ALA A 183 -4.47 -7.12 0.57
N VAL A 184 -4.03 -7.50 1.78
CA VAL A 184 -4.02 -6.66 2.98
C VAL A 184 -2.75 -6.86 3.82
N GLU A 185 -1.75 -7.53 3.28
CA GLU A 185 -0.46 -7.78 3.93
C GLU A 185 0.27 -6.48 4.27
N ASP A 186 0.14 -5.46 3.43
CA ASP A 186 0.65 -4.11 3.66
C ASP A 186 -0.06 -3.46 4.85
N TYR A 187 -1.38 -3.50 4.88
CA TYR A 187 -2.15 -2.95 6.00
C TYR A 187 -1.82 -3.66 7.33
N ASN A 188 -1.71 -4.99 7.32
CA ASN A 188 -1.27 -5.74 8.51
C ASN A 188 0.12 -5.28 8.97
N THR A 189 1.04 -5.05 8.03
CA THR A 189 2.38 -4.53 8.31
C THR A 189 2.32 -3.15 8.98
N TRP A 190 1.49 -2.24 8.46
CA TRP A 190 1.33 -0.91 9.06
C TRP A 190 0.71 -0.98 10.46
N LEU A 191 -0.23 -1.88 10.71
CA LEU A 191 -0.78 -2.11 12.05
C LEU A 191 0.28 -2.63 13.02
N LYS A 192 1.11 -3.60 12.61
CA LYS A 192 2.20 -4.13 13.43
C LYS A 192 3.22 -3.04 13.78
N ILE A 193 3.62 -2.20 12.81
CA ILE A 193 4.55 -1.08 13.04
C ILE A 193 3.89 -0.04 13.95
N ALA A 194 2.63 0.32 13.71
CA ALA A 194 1.90 1.28 14.54
C ALA A 194 1.67 0.81 15.98
N ASN A 195 1.74 -0.49 16.24
CA ASN A 195 1.74 -1.05 17.59
C ASN A 195 3.07 -0.82 18.34
N LEU A 196 4.14 -0.51 17.62
CA LEU A 196 5.46 -0.25 18.21
C LEU A 196 5.78 1.25 18.28
N THR A 197 5.23 2.07 17.40
CA THR A 197 5.58 3.49 17.29
C THR A 197 4.46 4.34 16.65
N ASP A 198 4.35 5.58 17.09
CA ASP A 198 3.52 6.62 16.46
C ASP A 198 4.36 7.54 15.51
N GLN A 199 5.61 7.19 15.22
CA GLN A 199 6.53 8.02 14.42
C GLN A 199 6.29 7.85 12.91
N PHE A 200 5.05 8.10 12.47
CA PHE A 200 4.63 8.08 11.07
C PHE A 200 4.51 9.51 10.55
N LEU A 201 5.19 9.80 9.45
CA LEU A 201 5.15 11.11 8.80
C LEU A 201 4.31 11.04 7.52
N TYR A 202 3.27 11.84 7.46
CA TYR A 202 2.51 12.07 6.24
C TYR A 202 3.02 13.30 5.50
N LEU A 203 3.41 13.12 4.25
CA LEU A 203 3.75 14.20 3.34
C LEU A 203 2.56 14.46 2.41
N PRO A 204 1.86 15.61 2.51
CA PRO A 204 0.73 15.94 1.64
C PRO A 204 1.22 16.40 0.26
N LYS A 205 2.06 15.61 -0.37
CA LYS A 205 2.66 15.83 -1.68
C LYS A 205 2.40 14.63 -2.58
N ARG A 206 2.07 14.85 -3.84
CA ARG A 206 1.93 13.80 -4.85
C ARG A 206 3.32 13.42 -5.36
N LEU A 207 3.86 12.36 -4.79
CA LEU A 207 5.21 11.91 -5.12
C LEU A 207 5.23 10.62 -5.96
N GLY A 208 4.09 10.21 -6.47
CA GLY A 208 3.98 9.07 -7.36
C GLY A 208 2.56 8.87 -7.91
N TYR A 209 2.43 7.80 -8.66
CA TYR A 209 1.23 7.45 -9.40
C TYR A 209 0.83 6.01 -9.13
N TYR A 210 -0.46 5.80 -8.87
CA TYR A 210 -1.10 4.50 -8.75
C TYR A 210 -1.81 4.15 -10.04
N PHE A 211 -1.41 3.07 -10.71
CA PHE A 211 -2.03 2.65 -11.94
C PHE A 211 -3.21 1.72 -11.69
N SER A 212 -4.40 2.21 -11.99
CA SER A 212 -5.64 1.45 -11.80
C SER A 212 -6.05 0.74 -13.09
N HIS A 213 -5.87 -0.58 -13.14
CA HIS A 213 -6.26 -1.46 -14.24
C HIS A 213 -7.06 -2.68 -13.72
N ASP A 214 -7.59 -3.52 -14.61
CA ASP A 214 -8.52 -4.58 -14.21
C ASP A 214 -7.88 -5.73 -13.43
N GLN A 215 -6.58 -5.93 -13.56
CA GLN A 215 -5.85 -6.98 -12.86
C GLN A 215 -5.43 -6.60 -11.42
N ASN A 216 -5.71 -5.36 -10.96
CA ASN A 216 -5.32 -4.98 -9.60
C ASN A 216 -5.99 -5.88 -8.54
N ILE A 217 -5.18 -6.46 -7.67
CA ILE A 217 -5.62 -7.34 -6.57
C ILE A 217 -6.57 -6.61 -5.60
N SER A 218 -6.42 -5.29 -5.44
CA SER A 218 -7.27 -4.44 -4.60
C SER A 218 -8.76 -4.40 -5.02
N LYS A 219 -9.11 -4.93 -6.19
CA LYS A 219 -10.50 -5.08 -6.64
C LYS A 219 -11.20 -6.34 -6.10
N LYS A 220 -10.47 -7.26 -5.46
CA LYS A 220 -11.03 -8.49 -4.86
C LYS A 220 -11.75 -8.22 -3.54
N ASN A 221 -12.46 -9.23 -3.03
CA ASN A 221 -13.07 -9.15 -1.71
C ASN A 221 -12.03 -9.30 -0.62
N ILE A 222 -11.73 -8.20 0.03
CA ILE A 222 -10.74 -8.14 1.11
C ILE A 222 -11.37 -8.11 2.51
N SER A 223 -12.69 -8.35 2.64
CA SER A 223 -13.36 -8.24 3.94
C SER A 223 -12.90 -9.32 4.94
N LEU A 224 -12.69 -10.56 4.48
CA LEU A 224 -12.16 -11.63 5.33
C LEU A 224 -10.67 -11.40 5.65
N PRO A 225 -9.78 -11.15 4.68
CA PRO A 225 -8.41 -10.73 4.97
C PRO A 225 -8.31 -9.55 5.95
N MET A 226 -9.17 -8.54 5.84
CA MET A 226 -9.20 -7.41 6.77
C MET A 226 -9.53 -7.83 8.21
N ARG A 227 -10.43 -8.81 8.40
CA ARG A 227 -10.71 -9.38 9.74
C ARG A 227 -9.47 -10.06 10.31
N GLN A 228 -8.80 -10.87 9.52
CA GLN A 228 -7.56 -11.55 9.92
C GLN A 228 -6.46 -10.56 10.27
N ALA A 229 -6.27 -9.52 9.43
CA ALA A 229 -5.27 -8.49 9.68
C ALA A 229 -5.48 -7.73 10.99
N THR A 230 -6.75 -7.57 11.42
CA THR A 230 -7.11 -6.76 12.60
C THR A 230 -7.35 -7.60 13.86
N TYR A 231 -7.51 -8.91 13.73
CA TYR A 231 -7.91 -9.80 14.84
C TYR A 231 -7.04 -9.66 16.10
N LYS A 232 -5.72 -9.66 15.92
CA LYS A 232 -4.76 -9.58 17.05
C LYS A 232 -4.84 -8.24 17.82
N PHE A 233 -5.47 -7.23 17.26
CA PHE A 233 -5.58 -5.88 17.84
C PHE A 233 -6.96 -5.59 18.44
N LEU A 234 -7.90 -6.55 18.44
CA LEU A 234 -9.25 -6.31 18.94
C LEU A 234 -9.30 -6.05 20.46
N SER A 235 -8.39 -6.62 21.23
CA SER A 235 -8.33 -6.46 22.69
C SER A 235 -8.06 -5.03 23.14
N ILE A 236 -7.36 -4.23 22.33
CA ILE A 236 -7.06 -2.83 22.65
C ILE A 236 -8.21 -1.85 22.33
N LEU A 237 -9.26 -2.32 21.68
CA LEU A 237 -10.41 -1.51 21.29
C LEU A 237 -11.56 -1.67 22.29
N ASP A 238 -12.15 -0.55 22.69
CA ASP A 238 -13.45 -0.53 23.34
C ASP A 238 -14.58 -0.96 22.38
N ASN A 239 -15.75 -1.27 22.91
CA ASN A 239 -16.90 -1.74 22.12
C ASN A 239 -17.31 -0.76 21.02
N LYS A 240 -17.25 0.54 21.26
CA LYS A 240 -17.59 1.58 20.27
C LYS A 240 -16.62 1.57 19.09
N LYS A 241 -15.32 1.40 19.35
CA LYS A 241 -14.28 1.29 18.31
C LYS A 241 -14.36 -0.03 17.56
N LYS A 242 -14.66 -1.15 18.25
CA LYS A 242 -14.91 -2.45 17.59
C LYS A 242 -16.07 -2.37 16.58
N ILE A 243 -17.17 -1.72 16.94
CA ILE A 243 -18.31 -1.50 16.05
C ILE A 243 -17.90 -0.65 14.82
N LYS A 244 -17.07 0.37 15.01
CA LYS A 244 -16.58 1.18 13.88
C LYS A 244 -15.65 0.40 12.95
N LEU A 245 -14.73 -0.40 13.50
CA LEU A 245 -13.90 -1.32 12.72
C LEU A 245 -14.78 -2.29 11.91
N GLU A 246 -15.75 -2.93 12.55
CA GLU A 246 -16.70 -3.82 11.89
C GLU A 246 -17.45 -3.09 10.76
N SER A 247 -17.83 -1.82 10.96
CA SER A 247 -18.49 -1.02 9.93
C SER A 247 -17.60 -0.76 8.72
N ASN A 248 -16.28 -0.57 8.91
CA ASN A 248 -15.35 -0.44 7.79
C ASN A 248 -15.28 -1.73 6.98
N ILE A 249 -15.18 -2.89 7.65
CA ILE A 249 -15.09 -4.19 6.99
C ILE A 249 -16.40 -4.49 6.24
N ARG A 250 -17.55 -4.25 6.86
CA ARG A 250 -18.84 -4.43 6.21
C ARG A 250 -19.08 -3.46 5.05
N TYR A 251 -18.57 -2.23 5.13
CA TYR A 251 -18.63 -1.32 4.00
C TYR A 251 -17.89 -1.87 2.78
N LEU A 252 -16.69 -2.46 2.97
CA LEU A 252 -15.93 -3.08 1.89
C LEU A 252 -16.69 -4.25 1.27
N SER A 253 -17.25 -5.14 2.10
CA SER A 253 -18.09 -6.26 1.67
C SER A 253 -19.34 -5.78 0.92
N GLY A 254 -20.07 -4.83 1.50
CA GLY A 254 -21.31 -4.29 0.93
C GLY A 254 -21.08 -3.58 -0.40
N ARG A 255 -19.99 -2.80 -0.52
CA ARG A 255 -19.60 -2.14 -1.76
C ARG A 255 -19.28 -3.17 -2.86
N LEU A 256 -18.52 -4.21 -2.54
CA LEU A 256 -18.20 -5.24 -3.54
C LEU A 256 -19.43 -6.02 -3.96
N ASN A 257 -20.28 -6.44 -3.02
CA ASN A 257 -21.52 -7.12 -3.33
C ASN A 257 -22.45 -6.25 -4.21
N TYR A 258 -22.45 -4.92 -3.99
CA TYR A 258 -23.17 -3.97 -4.86
C TYR A 258 -22.62 -3.99 -6.29
N LEU A 259 -21.29 -3.95 -6.46
CA LEU A 259 -20.66 -3.98 -7.78
C LEU A 259 -20.91 -5.31 -8.51
N ASN A 260 -20.98 -6.41 -7.76
CA ASN A 260 -21.26 -7.75 -8.28
C ASN A 260 -22.78 -8.06 -8.37
N ILE A 261 -23.65 -7.04 -8.29
CA ILE A 261 -25.12 -7.15 -8.46
C ILE A 261 -25.77 -8.05 -7.38
N ASN A 262 -25.06 -8.37 -6.30
CA ASN A 262 -25.61 -9.12 -5.17
C ASN A 262 -26.25 -8.16 -4.16
N TYR A 263 -27.39 -7.57 -4.57
CA TYR A 263 -28.02 -6.47 -3.81
C TYR A 263 -28.54 -6.89 -2.43
N LYS A 264 -28.98 -8.14 -2.25
CA LYS A 264 -29.45 -8.65 -0.95
C LYS A 264 -28.34 -8.62 0.10
N LYS A 265 -27.15 -9.16 -0.24
CA LYS A 265 -25.98 -9.13 0.66
C LYS A 265 -25.45 -7.70 0.82
N ALA A 266 -25.37 -6.92 -0.27
CA ALA A 266 -24.95 -5.54 -0.24
C ALA A 266 -25.79 -4.71 0.74
N LYS A 267 -27.12 -4.79 0.65
CA LYS A 267 -28.05 -4.04 1.50
C LYS A 267 -27.86 -4.36 2.99
N LYS A 268 -27.66 -5.65 3.36
CA LYS A 268 -27.42 -6.07 4.74
C LYS A 268 -26.17 -5.37 5.34
N ASP A 269 -25.04 -5.40 4.62
CA ASP A 269 -23.77 -4.84 5.10
C ASP A 269 -23.79 -3.30 5.09
N LEU A 270 -24.39 -2.70 4.06
CA LEU A 270 -24.51 -1.24 3.95
C LEU A 270 -25.46 -0.66 5.01
N LEU A 271 -26.54 -1.34 5.37
CA LEU A 271 -27.43 -0.92 6.46
C LEU A 271 -26.73 -0.93 7.81
N PHE A 272 -25.92 -1.96 8.10
CA PHE A 272 -25.09 -1.97 9.31
C PHE A 272 -24.13 -0.77 9.33
N THR A 273 -23.47 -0.49 8.21
CA THR A 273 -22.54 0.64 8.07
C THR A 273 -23.25 1.99 8.18
N LEU A 274 -24.46 2.11 7.64
CA LEU A 274 -25.28 3.33 7.76
C LEU A 274 -25.60 3.67 9.21
N ARG A 275 -25.85 2.66 10.04
CA ARG A 275 -26.16 2.84 11.48
C ARG A 275 -24.91 3.16 12.30
N ASN A 276 -23.81 2.47 12.04
CA ASN A 276 -22.66 2.36 12.95
C ASN A 276 -21.35 2.98 12.42
N GLY A 277 -21.28 3.29 11.13
CA GLY A 277 -20.05 3.77 10.48
C GLY A 277 -19.68 5.22 10.83
N THR A 278 -18.53 5.65 10.33
CA THR A 278 -18.15 7.06 10.32
C THR A 278 -19.10 7.85 9.42
N PHE A 279 -19.21 9.17 9.62
CA PHE A 279 -20.08 10.04 8.81
C PHE A 279 -19.88 9.81 7.29
N SER A 280 -18.63 9.79 6.84
CA SER A 280 -18.31 9.54 5.41
C SER A 280 -18.82 8.17 4.91
N LEU A 281 -18.70 7.10 5.72
CA LEU A 281 -19.17 5.77 5.34
C LEU A 281 -20.68 5.66 5.39
N ARG A 282 -21.32 6.32 6.36
CA ARG A 282 -22.79 6.40 6.46
C ARG A 282 -23.39 7.04 5.21
N LEU A 283 -22.86 8.19 4.78
CA LEU A 283 -23.32 8.89 3.56
C LEU A 283 -23.13 8.02 2.30
N LYS A 284 -21.96 7.39 2.13
CA LYS A 284 -21.69 6.50 1.01
C LYS A 284 -22.62 5.27 1.00
N SER A 285 -22.87 4.70 2.17
CA SER A 285 -23.77 3.55 2.31
C SER A 285 -25.22 3.93 1.97
N LEU A 286 -25.68 5.10 2.43
CA LEU A 286 -27.01 5.63 2.09
C LEU A 286 -27.16 5.78 0.57
N LEU A 287 -26.21 6.44 -0.10
CA LEU A 287 -26.26 6.62 -1.55
C LEU A 287 -26.31 5.29 -2.33
N MET A 288 -25.58 4.29 -1.84
CA MET A 288 -25.60 2.95 -2.48
C MET A 288 -26.91 2.22 -2.21
N ILE A 289 -27.47 2.33 -1.00
CA ILE A 289 -28.78 1.73 -0.67
C ILE A 289 -29.90 2.36 -1.53
N LEU A 290 -29.90 3.69 -1.65
CA LEU A 290 -30.88 4.38 -2.53
C LEU A 290 -30.77 3.89 -3.97
N LYS A 291 -29.56 3.73 -4.51
CA LYS A 291 -29.36 3.17 -5.85
C LYS A 291 -29.82 1.71 -5.99
N ILE A 292 -29.82 0.91 -4.91
CA ILE A 292 -30.36 -0.45 -4.91
C ILE A 292 -31.89 -0.43 -4.92
N ILE A 293 -32.51 0.54 -4.24
CA ILE A 293 -33.99 0.64 -4.13
C ILE A 293 -34.62 1.18 -5.43
N LEU A 294 -33.90 2.07 -6.14
CA LEU A 294 -34.38 2.70 -7.38
C LEU A 294 -34.16 1.83 -8.64
N ARG A 295 -33.64 0.62 -8.49
CA ARG A 295 -33.46 -0.38 -9.56
C ARG A 295 -34.48 -1.51 -9.46
#